data_6ca32367f85d3ad15e52a1bcfaffdc83
#
_entry.id   6ca32367f85d3ad15e52a1bcfaffdc83
#
_cell.length_a   1.000
_cell.length_b   1.000
_cell.length_c   1.000
_cell.angle_alpha   90.00
_cell.angle_beta   90.00
_cell.angle_gamma   90.00
#
_symmetry.space_group_name_H-M   'P 1'
#
loop_
_entity.id
_entity.type
_entity.pdbx_description
1 polymer ?
#
loop_
_entity_poly.entity_id
_entity_poly.type
_entity_poly.pdbx_seq_one_letter_code
_entity_poly.pdbx_strand_id
1 'polypeptide(L)'
;MEVVRTTGSPKRVLGLHKSRSVVLKLSALFALDAFAGGLIVQSMFALWLHMRFGVETGVIGSVFFGANILAGISALLAANIAARFGLINTMVFTHIPSSIFLVLVPLMPNLPLAIGAIMLRFSISQMDVPARQSYTMAVVEPDERSAAAGVTAIARSIGAALSPSITGYLLGVPALYAVPFFVSGTLKIIYDLALWREFRSLKPLQ
;
A
#
# COMPACT_ATOMS: atom_id res chain seq x y z
N MET A 1 -55.89 -4.61 14.17
CA MET A 1 -54.87 -3.89 13.38
C MET A 1 -53.65 -3.70 14.28
N GLU A 2 -52.68 -4.60 14.13
CA GLU A 2 -51.48 -4.61 14.94
C GLU A 2 -50.45 -3.69 14.27
N VAL A 3 -50.14 -2.59 14.94
CA VAL A 3 -49.13 -1.63 14.46
C VAL A 3 -47.77 -2.28 14.62
N VAL A 4 -47.19 -2.82 13.55
CA VAL A 4 -45.83 -3.27 13.49
C VAL A 4 -44.93 -2.05 13.78
N ARG A 5 -44.42 -1.99 15.03
CA ARG A 5 -43.35 -1.04 15.39
C ARG A 5 -42.14 -1.36 14.52
N THR A 6 -41.90 -0.57 13.51
CA THR A 6 -40.61 -0.56 12.80
C THR A 6 -39.55 -0.17 13.81
N THR A 7 -38.81 -1.15 14.31
CA THR A 7 -37.57 -0.93 15.04
C THR A 7 -36.69 -0.06 14.15
N GLY A 8 -36.34 1.15 14.64
CA GLY A 8 -35.61 2.16 13.88
C GLY A 8 -34.35 1.55 13.28
N SER A 9 -34.22 1.66 11.95
CA SER A 9 -33.03 1.24 11.24
C SER A 9 -31.81 1.90 11.89
N PRO A 10 -30.74 1.17 12.21
CA PRO A 10 -29.54 1.76 12.78
C PRO A 10 -29.06 2.91 11.88
N LYS A 11 -28.72 4.04 12.49
CA LYS A 11 -28.24 5.22 11.72
C LYS A 11 -27.04 4.81 10.88
N ARG A 12 -27.21 4.70 9.57
CA ARG A 12 -26.16 4.41 8.61
C ARG A 12 -25.40 5.70 8.30
N VAL A 13 -24.11 5.72 8.61
CA VAL A 13 -23.19 6.81 8.20
C VAL A 13 -22.25 6.26 7.15
N LEU A 14 -22.24 6.82 5.96
CA LEU A 14 -21.50 6.31 4.80
C LEU A 14 -21.87 4.85 4.43
N GLY A 15 -23.12 4.42 4.70
CA GLY A 15 -23.54 3.04 4.48
C GLY A 15 -23.06 2.04 5.53
N LEU A 16 -22.39 2.50 6.58
CA LEU A 16 -21.81 1.69 7.65
C LEU A 16 -22.62 1.85 8.95
N HIS A 17 -22.76 0.75 9.70
CA HIS A 17 -23.37 0.73 11.02
C HIS A 17 -22.53 -0.01 12.07
N LYS A 18 -22.33 -1.33 11.98
CA LYS A 18 -21.57 -2.13 12.94
C LYS A 18 -20.04 -2.06 12.70
N SER A 19 -19.61 -2.12 11.44
CA SER A 19 -18.18 -2.17 11.07
C SER A 19 -17.53 -0.78 10.96
N ARG A 20 -18.27 0.29 11.28
CA ARG A 20 -17.81 1.68 11.08
C ARG A 20 -16.44 1.96 11.70
N SER A 21 -16.20 1.56 12.95
CA SER A 21 -14.94 1.81 13.65
C SER A 21 -13.77 1.12 12.95
N VAL A 22 -13.97 -0.16 12.57
CA VAL A 22 -12.96 -0.96 11.85
C VAL A 22 -12.65 -0.33 10.49
N VAL A 23 -13.68 0.02 9.72
CA VAL A 23 -13.50 0.62 8.38
C VAL A 23 -12.80 1.97 8.45
N LEU A 24 -13.13 2.83 9.42
CA LEU A 24 -12.46 4.13 9.57
C LEU A 24 -10.99 3.97 9.96
N LYS A 25 -10.65 3.05 10.86
CA LYS A 25 -9.26 2.74 11.21
C LYS A 25 -8.47 2.19 10.02
N LEU A 26 -9.05 1.23 9.28
CA LEU A 26 -8.45 0.71 8.05
C LEU A 26 -8.28 1.81 7.01
N SER A 27 -9.28 2.69 6.83
CA SER A 27 -9.22 3.80 5.88
C SER A 27 -8.09 4.78 6.21
N ALA A 28 -7.90 5.12 7.48
CA ALA A 28 -6.80 6.00 7.91
C ALA A 28 -5.43 5.37 7.63
N LEU A 29 -5.26 4.09 7.97
CA LEU A 29 -4.02 3.36 7.69
C LEU A 29 -3.77 3.20 6.19
N PHE A 30 -4.79 2.86 5.41
CA PHE A 30 -4.66 2.73 3.97
C PHE A 30 -4.41 4.06 3.26
N ALA A 31 -4.94 5.18 3.79
CA ALA A 31 -4.61 6.52 3.30
C ALA A 31 -3.14 6.86 3.57
N LEU A 32 -2.61 6.50 4.75
CA LEU A 32 -1.20 6.68 5.09
C LEU A 32 -0.29 5.87 4.15
N ASP A 33 -0.61 4.58 3.91
CA ASP A 33 0.13 3.74 2.95
C ASP A 33 0.07 4.31 1.53
N ALA A 34 -1.11 4.75 1.09
CA ALA A 34 -1.30 5.33 -0.24
C ALA A 34 -0.56 6.66 -0.39
N PHE A 35 -0.56 7.51 0.63
CA PHE A 35 0.26 8.73 0.68
C PHE A 35 1.75 8.39 0.57
N ALA A 36 2.24 7.46 1.38
CA ALA A 36 3.62 7.01 1.33
C ALA A 36 3.99 6.45 -0.05
N GLY A 37 3.11 5.61 -0.64
CA GLY A 37 3.30 5.06 -1.99
C GLY A 37 3.29 6.12 -3.09
N GLY A 38 2.48 7.16 -2.93
CA GLY A 38 2.39 8.26 -3.87
C GLY A 38 3.63 9.17 -3.89
N LEU A 39 4.44 9.18 -2.82
CA LEU A 39 5.73 9.89 -2.81
C LEU A 39 6.72 9.28 -3.81
N ILE A 40 6.65 7.98 -4.08
CA ILE A 40 7.54 7.28 -5.01
C ILE A 40 6.69 6.42 -5.97
N VAL A 41 6.01 7.08 -6.89
CA VAL A 41 5.38 6.43 -8.04
C VAL A 41 6.43 6.02 -9.07
N GLN A 42 6.11 5.09 -9.96
CA GLN A 42 7.05 4.54 -10.94
C GLN A 42 7.74 5.62 -11.80
N SER A 43 7.03 6.66 -12.18
CA SER A 43 7.60 7.80 -12.94
C SER A 43 8.63 8.59 -12.13
N MET A 44 8.45 8.73 -10.83
CA MET A 44 9.42 9.38 -9.94
C MET A 44 10.67 8.52 -9.74
N PHE A 45 10.51 7.19 -9.65
CA PHE A 45 11.64 6.26 -9.69
C PHE A 45 12.43 6.39 -11.00
N ALA A 46 11.74 6.44 -12.14
CA ALA A 46 12.35 6.57 -13.45
C ALA A 46 13.16 7.87 -13.55
N LEU A 47 12.56 8.98 -13.13
CA LEU A 47 13.22 10.28 -13.09
C LEU A 47 14.46 10.25 -12.19
N TRP A 48 14.35 9.67 -10.97
CA TRP A 48 15.47 9.55 -10.05
C TRP A 48 16.63 8.73 -10.64
N LEU A 49 16.36 7.59 -11.30
CA LEU A 49 17.37 6.77 -11.97
C LEU A 49 18.10 7.57 -13.06
N HIS A 50 17.34 8.33 -13.87
CA HIS A 50 17.91 9.21 -14.88
C HIS A 50 18.81 10.30 -14.28
N MET A 51 18.31 11.02 -13.27
CA MET A 51 19.03 12.13 -12.63
C MET A 51 20.28 11.65 -11.87
N ARG A 52 20.23 10.47 -11.23
CA ARG A 52 21.30 9.95 -10.38
C ARG A 52 22.40 9.24 -11.15
N PHE A 53 22.03 8.51 -12.21
CA PHE A 53 22.94 7.61 -12.94
C PHE A 53 23.02 7.93 -14.45
N GLY A 54 22.28 8.90 -14.95
CA GLY A 54 22.26 9.24 -16.38
C GLY A 54 21.63 8.13 -17.25
N VAL A 55 20.78 7.29 -16.71
CA VAL A 55 20.24 6.12 -17.41
C VAL A 55 19.29 6.56 -18.51
N GLU A 56 19.44 6.00 -19.70
CA GLU A 56 18.57 6.27 -20.84
C GLU A 56 17.16 5.68 -20.63
N THR A 57 16.16 6.35 -21.23
CA THR A 57 14.75 5.96 -21.08
C THR A 57 14.46 4.52 -21.50
N GLY A 58 15.14 4.01 -22.54
CA GLY A 58 14.98 2.62 -23.00
C GLY A 58 15.41 1.60 -21.94
N VAL A 59 16.53 1.86 -21.25
CA VAL A 59 17.03 1.00 -20.16
C VAL A 59 16.07 1.07 -18.97
N ILE A 60 15.62 2.27 -18.59
CA ILE A 60 14.63 2.45 -17.52
C ILE A 60 13.34 1.67 -17.84
N GLY A 61 12.86 1.75 -19.09
CA GLY A 61 11.71 0.98 -19.55
C GLY A 61 11.89 -0.53 -19.37
N SER A 62 13.05 -1.06 -19.74
CA SER A 62 13.38 -2.49 -19.58
C SER A 62 13.45 -2.91 -18.11
N VAL A 63 14.02 -2.08 -17.25
CA VAL A 63 14.06 -2.32 -15.79
C VAL A 63 12.65 -2.41 -15.23
N PHE A 64 11.77 -1.44 -15.55
CA PHE A 64 10.39 -1.47 -15.02
C PHE A 64 9.52 -2.53 -15.69
N PHE A 65 9.80 -2.91 -16.93
CA PHE A 65 9.15 -4.07 -17.53
C PHE A 65 9.43 -5.34 -16.73
N GLY A 66 10.70 -5.62 -16.43
CA GLY A 66 11.07 -6.75 -15.57
C GLY A 66 10.50 -6.65 -14.16
N ALA A 67 10.56 -5.46 -13.53
CA ALA A 67 10.01 -5.20 -12.22
C ALA A 67 8.49 -5.46 -12.16
N ASN A 68 7.72 -5.05 -13.18
CA ASN A 68 6.28 -5.28 -13.23
C ASN A 68 5.92 -6.75 -13.46
N ILE A 69 6.73 -7.53 -14.19
CA ILE A 69 6.58 -8.99 -14.27
C ILE A 69 6.75 -9.62 -12.88
N LEU A 70 7.80 -9.25 -12.15
CA LEU A 70 8.03 -9.73 -10.78
C LEU A 70 6.88 -9.35 -9.85
N ALA A 71 6.37 -8.12 -9.96
CA ALA A 71 5.21 -7.65 -9.21
C ALA A 71 3.95 -8.47 -9.51
N GLY A 72 3.71 -8.79 -10.78
CA GLY A 72 2.59 -9.66 -11.19
C GLY A 72 2.71 -11.07 -10.59
N ILE A 73 3.88 -11.69 -10.67
CA ILE A 73 4.16 -13.00 -10.05
C ILE A 73 3.95 -12.91 -8.53
N SER A 74 4.45 -11.85 -7.89
CA SER A 74 4.28 -11.58 -6.46
C SER A 74 2.79 -11.56 -6.06
N ALA A 75 1.97 -10.84 -6.82
CA ALA A 75 0.53 -10.77 -6.57
C ALA A 75 -0.18 -12.13 -6.70
N LEU A 76 0.22 -12.96 -7.67
CA LEU A 76 -0.34 -14.30 -7.86
C LEU A 76 0.02 -15.25 -6.71
N LEU A 77 1.23 -15.13 -6.15
CA LEU A 77 1.67 -15.95 -5.02
C LEU A 77 1.03 -15.55 -3.69
N ALA A 78 0.49 -14.33 -3.59
CA ALA A 78 -0.07 -13.77 -2.37
C ALA A 78 -1.18 -14.63 -1.75
N ALA A 79 -2.05 -15.21 -2.57
CA ALA A 79 -3.16 -16.05 -2.09
C ALA A 79 -2.65 -17.31 -1.35
N ASN A 80 -1.63 -17.98 -1.90
CA ASN A 80 -1.03 -19.17 -1.30
C ASN A 80 -0.30 -18.84 0.01
N ILE A 81 0.38 -17.70 0.06
CA ILE A 81 1.08 -17.23 1.26
C ILE A 81 0.05 -16.83 2.32
N ALA A 82 -1.00 -16.12 1.95
CA ALA A 82 -2.07 -15.72 2.86
C ALA A 82 -2.84 -16.92 3.42
N ALA A 83 -3.06 -17.97 2.64
CA ALA A 83 -3.68 -19.21 3.11
C ALA A 83 -2.84 -19.91 4.19
N ARG A 84 -1.50 -19.81 4.10
CA ARG A 84 -0.57 -20.46 5.03
C ARG A 84 -0.28 -19.63 6.28
N PHE A 85 -0.09 -18.33 6.14
CA PHE A 85 0.39 -17.44 7.20
C PHE A 85 -0.67 -16.48 7.73
N GLY A 86 -1.85 -16.42 7.08
CA GLY A 86 -2.93 -15.48 7.37
C GLY A 86 -2.79 -14.14 6.66
N LEU A 87 -3.92 -13.45 6.48
CA LEU A 87 -3.99 -12.22 5.70
C LEU A 87 -3.13 -11.08 6.27
N ILE A 88 -3.26 -10.79 7.58
CA ILE A 88 -2.52 -9.70 8.23
C ILE A 88 -1.00 -9.95 8.19
N ASN A 89 -0.58 -11.17 8.50
CA ASN A 89 0.84 -11.50 8.48
C ASN A 89 1.40 -11.39 7.06
N THR A 90 0.65 -11.83 6.05
CA THR A 90 1.06 -11.67 4.65
C THR A 90 1.21 -10.20 4.29
N MET A 91 0.23 -9.35 4.62
CA MET A 91 0.31 -7.91 4.36
C MET A 91 1.59 -7.31 4.96
N VAL A 92 1.83 -7.54 6.24
CA VAL A 92 2.89 -6.88 7.00
C VAL A 92 4.28 -7.45 6.67
N PHE A 93 4.44 -8.78 6.72
CA PHE A 93 5.75 -9.42 6.59
C PHE A 93 6.27 -9.51 5.16
N THR A 94 5.44 -9.24 4.15
CA THR A 94 5.92 -9.02 2.78
C THR A 94 6.18 -7.54 2.50
N HIS A 95 5.40 -6.64 3.10
CA HIS A 95 5.49 -5.21 2.84
C HIS A 95 6.67 -4.55 3.56
N ILE A 96 7.00 -4.94 4.80
CA ILE A 96 8.17 -4.42 5.54
C ILE A 96 9.48 -4.64 4.77
N PRO A 97 9.86 -5.86 4.32
CA PRO A 97 11.08 -6.05 3.54
C PRO A 97 11.08 -5.24 2.24
N SER A 98 9.93 -5.16 1.55
CA SER A 98 9.77 -4.31 0.37
C SER A 98 10.07 -2.84 0.67
N SER A 99 9.62 -2.35 1.83
CA SER A 99 9.83 -0.96 2.28
C SER A 99 11.29 -0.73 2.71
N ILE A 100 11.96 -1.73 3.27
CA ILE A 100 13.41 -1.68 3.55
C ILE A 100 14.19 -1.58 2.24
N PHE A 101 13.89 -2.39 1.22
CA PHE A 101 14.52 -2.24 -0.08
C PHE A 101 14.28 -0.88 -0.70
N LEU A 102 13.09 -0.28 -0.52
CA LEU A 102 12.82 1.09 -0.96
C LEU A 102 13.79 2.11 -0.33
N VAL A 103 14.01 2.03 0.97
CA VAL A 103 14.96 2.89 1.71
C VAL A 103 16.40 2.65 1.24
N LEU A 104 16.74 1.41 0.89
CA LEU A 104 18.10 1.06 0.44
C LEU A 104 18.41 1.56 -0.99
N VAL A 105 17.41 1.70 -1.88
CA VAL A 105 17.64 2.14 -3.27
C VAL A 105 18.54 3.38 -3.37
N PRO A 106 18.25 4.51 -2.70
CA PRO A 106 19.06 5.72 -2.83
C PRO A 106 20.45 5.61 -2.22
N LEU A 107 20.69 4.60 -1.37
CA LEU A 107 21.98 4.33 -0.75
C LEU A 107 22.90 3.48 -1.63
N MET A 108 22.40 2.92 -2.74
CA MET A 108 23.21 2.07 -3.61
C MET A 108 24.28 2.89 -4.34
N PRO A 109 25.55 2.44 -4.27
CA PRO A 109 26.68 3.19 -4.82
C PRO A 109 26.72 3.18 -6.36
N ASN A 110 26.07 2.22 -7.01
CA ASN A 110 26.08 2.06 -8.46
C ASN A 110 24.74 1.57 -9.00
N LEU A 111 24.55 1.72 -10.31
CA LEU A 111 23.31 1.37 -11.00
C LEU A 111 22.91 -0.11 -10.87
N PRO A 112 23.82 -1.11 -11.05
CA PRO A 112 23.44 -2.52 -10.91
C PRO A 112 22.84 -2.86 -9.53
N LEU A 113 23.41 -2.34 -8.45
CA LEU A 113 22.90 -2.55 -7.09
C LEU A 113 21.56 -1.84 -6.87
N ALA A 114 21.39 -0.63 -7.42
CA ALA A 114 20.11 0.07 -7.38
C ALA A 114 19.01 -0.72 -8.13
N ILE A 115 19.31 -1.23 -9.32
CA ILE A 115 18.40 -2.10 -10.08
C ILE A 115 18.10 -3.37 -9.28
N GLY A 116 19.10 -4.02 -8.69
CA GLY A 116 18.92 -5.19 -7.85
C GLY A 116 17.97 -4.93 -6.67
N ALA A 117 18.14 -3.83 -5.95
CA ALA A 117 17.25 -3.42 -4.87
C ALA A 117 15.81 -3.16 -5.36
N ILE A 118 15.66 -2.52 -6.52
CA ILE A 118 14.35 -2.32 -7.17
C ILE A 118 13.70 -3.67 -7.51
N MET A 119 14.42 -4.60 -8.14
CA MET A 119 13.89 -5.93 -8.48
C MET A 119 13.46 -6.71 -7.24
N LEU A 120 14.28 -6.74 -6.20
CA LEU A 120 13.95 -7.39 -4.93
C LEU A 120 12.71 -6.75 -4.29
N ARG A 121 12.61 -5.42 -4.30
CA ARG A 121 11.41 -4.73 -3.84
C ARG A 121 10.18 -5.19 -4.61
N PHE A 122 10.20 -5.14 -5.94
CA PHE A 122 9.03 -5.45 -6.77
C PHE A 122 8.64 -6.93 -6.70
N SER A 123 9.58 -7.86 -6.43
CA SER A 123 9.28 -9.28 -6.28
C SER A 123 8.39 -9.62 -5.07
N ILE A 124 8.25 -8.69 -4.11
CA ILE A 124 7.44 -8.90 -2.89
C ILE A 124 6.42 -7.79 -2.63
N SER A 125 6.51 -6.67 -3.35
CA SER A 125 5.75 -5.45 -3.05
C SER A 125 4.26 -5.53 -3.34
N GLN A 126 3.80 -6.48 -4.15
CA GLN A 126 2.38 -6.58 -4.54
C GLN A 126 1.62 -7.67 -3.79
N MET A 127 2.27 -8.39 -2.89
CA MET A 127 1.61 -9.45 -2.11
C MET A 127 0.59 -8.91 -1.10
N ASP A 128 0.77 -7.67 -0.64
CA ASP A 128 -0.16 -7.03 0.30
C ASP A 128 -1.51 -6.69 -0.34
N VAL A 129 -1.55 -6.39 -1.64
CA VAL A 129 -2.75 -5.87 -2.31
C VAL A 129 -3.94 -6.85 -2.25
N PRO A 130 -3.83 -8.11 -2.74
CA PRO A 130 -4.94 -9.06 -2.63
C PRO A 130 -5.25 -9.45 -1.18
N ALA A 131 -4.24 -9.57 -0.32
CA ALA A 131 -4.43 -9.86 1.10
C ALA A 131 -5.22 -8.76 1.79
N ARG A 132 -4.94 -7.48 1.51
CA ARG A 132 -5.64 -6.31 2.03
C ARG A 132 -7.11 -6.28 1.60
N GLN A 133 -7.38 -6.53 0.32
CA GLN A 133 -8.76 -6.57 -0.19
C GLN A 133 -9.55 -7.69 0.49
N SER A 134 -8.98 -8.89 0.56
CA SER A 134 -9.60 -10.03 1.23
C SER A 134 -9.83 -9.76 2.71
N TYR A 135 -8.85 -9.17 3.40
CA TYR A 135 -8.97 -8.83 4.82
C TYR A 135 -10.10 -7.83 5.08
N THR A 136 -10.17 -6.77 4.28
CA THR A 136 -11.24 -5.75 4.42
C THR A 136 -12.61 -6.39 4.30
N MET A 137 -12.80 -7.30 3.35
CA MET A 137 -14.08 -8.01 3.20
C MET A 137 -14.37 -9.01 4.31
N ALA A 138 -13.33 -9.58 4.93
CA ALA A 138 -13.46 -10.58 5.99
C ALA A 138 -13.80 -10.00 7.37
N VAL A 139 -13.48 -8.73 7.62
CA VAL A 139 -13.70 -8.06 8.92
C VAL A 139 -14.91 -7.13 8.94
N VAL A 140 -15.68 -7.10 7.86
CA VAL A 140 -16.84 -6.22 7.67
C VAL A 140 -18.09 -7.05 7.46
N GLU A 141 -19.20 -6.63 8.06
CA GLU A 141 -20.52 -7.29 7.88
C GLU A 141 -20.88 -7.39 6.39
N PRO A 142 -21.52 -8.48 5.95
CA PRO A 142 -21.79 -8.72 4.54
C PRO A 142 -22.53 -7.60 3.81
N ASP A 143 -23.49 -6.96 4.48
CA ASP A 143 -24.30 -5.86 3.93
C ASP A 143 -23.54 -4.51 3.90
N GLU A 144 -22.39 -4.41 4.57
CA GLU A 144 -21.53 -3.22 4.61
C GLU A 144 -20.30 -3.31 3.69
N ARG A 145 -20.05 -4.47 3.06
CA ARG A 145 -18.82 -4.70 2.26
C ARG A 145 -18.64 -3.70 1.12
N SER A 146 -19.73 -3.39 0.39
CA SER A 146 -19.66 -2.41 -0.70
C SER A 146 -19.32 -1.00 -0.19
N ALA A 147 -19.94 -0.59 0.92
CA ALA A 147 -19.64 0.69 1.57
C ALA A 147 -18.19 0.75 2.08
N ALA A 148 -17.72 -0.31 2.73
CA ALA A 148 -16.35 -0.40 3.21
C ALA A 148 -15.32 -0.33 2.08
N ALA A 149 -15.56 -1.03 0.96
CA ALA A 149 -14.72 -0.95 -0.24
C ALA A 149 -14.66 0.49 -0.78
N GLY A 150 -15.81 1.17 -0.88
CA GLY A 150 -15.88 2.56 -1.34
C GLY A 150 -15.14 3.52 -0.42
N VAL A 151 -15.39 3.46 0.89
CA VAL A 151 -14.77 4.36 1.88
C VAL A 151 -13.24 4.16 1.91
N THR A 152 -12.76 2.93 1.94
CA THR A 152 -11.32 2.64 1.92
C THR A 152 -10.67 3.05 0.61
N ALA A 153 -11.34 2.87 -0.54
CA ALA A 153 -10.84 3.30 -1.85
C ALA A 153 -10.72 4.83 -1.95
N ILE A 154 -11.73 5.58 -1.49
CA ILE A 154 -11.69 7.05 -1.45
C ILE A 154 -10.55 7.53 -0.55
N ALA A 155 -10.41 6.97 0.65
CA ALA A 155 -9.33 7.33 1.57
C ALA A 155 -7.94 7.11 0.95
N ARG A 156 -7.74 5.98 0.25
CA ARG A 156 -6.51 5.69 -0.49
C ARG A 156 -6.27 6.70 -1.63
N SER A 157 -7.31 7.02 -2.39
CA SER A 157 -7.19 7.98 -3.50
C SER A 157 -6.79 9.37 -3.00
N ILE A 158 -7.38 9.83 -1.89
CA ILE A 158 -6.99 11.10 -1.25
C ILE A 158 -5.53 11.06 -0.80
N GLY A 159 -5.12 9.99 -0.10
CA GLY A 159 -3.73 9.83 0.33
C GLY A 159 -2.76 9.87 -0.86
N ALA A 160 -3.04 9.10 -1.90
CA ALA A 160 -2.19 9.04 -3.09
C ALA A 160 -2.11 10.38 -3.86
N ALA A 161 -3.20 11.15 -3.91
CA ALA A 161 -3.25 12.40 -4.68
C ALA A 161 -2.41 13.53 -4.07
N LEU A 162 -2.18 13.51 -2.76
CA LEU A 162 -1.46 14.57 -2.06
C LEU A 162 0.07 14.51 -2.24
N SER A 163 0.61 13.34 -2.52
CA SER A 163 2.07 13.08 -2.43
C SER A 163 2.90 13.48 -3.66
N PRO A 164 2.43 13.33 -4.93
CA PRO A 164 3.29 13.59 -6.09
C PRO A 164 3.80 15.03 -6.18
N SER A 165 2.98 16.01 -5.75
CA SER A 165 3.38 17.42 -5.74
C SER A 165 4.54 17.68 -4.76
N ILE A 166 4.54 17.01 -3.62
CA ILE A 166 5.63 17.08 -2.63
C ILE A 166 6.90 16.47 -3.23
N THR A 167 6.79 15.30 -3.84
CA THR A 167 7.92 14.61 -4.46
C THR A 167 8.48 15.41 -5.63
N GLY A 168 7.62 15.99 -6.48
CA GLY A 168 8.05 16.85 -7.59
C GLY A 168 8.90 18.03 -7.11
N TYR A 169 8.48 18.69 -6.02
CA TYR A 169 9.27 19.76 -5.40
C TYR A 169 10.62 19.27 -4.88
N LEU A 170 10.64 18.14 -4.16
CA LEU A 170 11.86 17.57 -3.58
C LEU A 170 12.87 17.12 -4.65
N LEU A 171 12.38 16.55 -5.77
CA LEU A 171 13.23 16.15 -6.91
C LEU A 171 13.72 17.35 -7.72
N GLY A 172 13.18 18.55 -7.53
CA GLY A 172 13.72 19.79 -8.10
C GLY A 172 15.02 20.25 -7.41
N VAL A 173 15.35 19.68 -6.22
CA VAL A 173 16.53 20.07 -5.45
C VAL A 173 17.48 18.88 -5.34
N PRO A 174 18.69 18.91 -5.96
CA PRO A 174 19.62 17.77 -5.99
C PRO A 174 19.95 17.17 -4.63
N ALA A 175 20.11 18.00 -3.60
CA ALA A 175 20.38 17.54 -2.22
C ALA A 175 19.23 16.72 -1.60
N LEU A 176 18.01 16.78 -2.15
CA LEU A 176 16.81 16.16 -1.61
C LEU A 176 16.35 14.92 -2.40
N TYR A 177 17.09 14.49 -3.43
CA TYR A 177 16.69 13.35 -4.28
C TYR A 177 16.41 12.04 -3.54
N ALA A 178 17.08 11.82 -2.41
CA ALA A 178 16.89 10.61 -1.61
C ALA A 178 15.72 10.72 -0.60
N VAL A 179 15.30 11.94 -0.27
CA VAL A 179 14.31 12.20 0.80
C VAL A 179 12.97 11.48 0.55
N PRO A 180 12.37 11.51 -0.66
CA PRO A 180 11.12 10.80 -0.91
C PRO A 180 11.19 9.30 -0.62
N PHE A 181 12.34 8.66 -0.89
CA PHE A 181 12.55 7.23 -0.63
C PHE A 181 12.55 6.92 0.87
N PHE A 182 13.27 7.72 1.65
CA PHE A 182 13.35 7.55 3.12
C PHE A 182 12.00 7.82 3.77
N VAL A 183 11.33 8.91 3.40
CA VAL A 183 10.02 9.26 3.96
C VAL A 183 8.99 8.19 3.59
N SER A 184 8.91 7.80 2.31
CA SER A 184 8.00 6.76 1.85
C SER A 184 8.23 5.44 2.58
N GLY A 185 9.47 4.95 2.60
CA GLY A 185 9.77 3.66 3.24
C GLY A 185 9.50 3.67 4.74
N THR A 186 9.85 4.75 5.44
CA THR A 186 9.58 4.90 6.89
C THR A 186 8.09 4.93 7.19
N LEU A 187 7.30 5.71 6.44
CA LEU A 187 5.85 5.78 6.60
C LEU A 187 5.18 4.43 6.34
N LYS A 188 5.66 3.67 5.35
CA LYS A 188 5.18 2.32 5.06
C LYS A 188 5.47 1.34 6.20
N ILE A 189 6.65 1.39 6.78
CA ILE A 189 7.00 0.57 7.95
C ILE A 189 6.12 0.95 9.15
N ILE A 190 5.89 2.25 9.39
CA ILE A 190 4.99 2.72 10.46
C ILE A 190 3.56 2.20 10.22
N TYR A 191 3.07 2.30 8.98
CA TYR A 191 1.78 1.73 8.59
C TYR A 191 1.69 0.23 8.88
N ASP A 192 2.70 -0.55 8.49
CA ASP A 192 2.72 -1.99 8.68
C ASP A 192 2.69 -2.38 10.16
N LEU A 193 3.51 -1.71 10.98
CA LEU A 193 3.55 -1.95 12.43
C LEU A 193 2.24 -1.55 13.10
N ALA A 194 1.64 -0.43 12.71
CA ALA A 194 0.35 0.03 13.22
C ALA A 194 -0.78 -0.94 12.83
N LEU A 195 -0.79 -1.39 11.56
CA LEU A 195 -1.74 -2.38 11.07
C LEU A 195 -1.63 -3.70 11.85
N TRP A 196 -0.41 -4.20 12.01
CA TRP A 196 -0.18 -5.44 12.74
C TRP A 196 -0.62 -5.33 14.21
N ARG A 197 -0.25 -4.24 14.88
CA ARG A 197 -0.61 -4.01 16.30
C ARG A 197 -2.12 -3.95 16.50
N GLU A 198 -2.84 -3.25 15.63
CA GLU A 198 -4.27 -2.98 15.79
C GLU A 198 -5.12 -4.18 15.37
N PHE A 199 -4.69 -4.92 14.35
CA PHE A 199 -5.56 -5.89 13.67
C PHE A 199 -5.14 -7.35 13.79
N ARG A 200 -3.97 -7.68 14.36
CA ARG A 200 -3.51 -9.07 14.49
C ARG A 200 -4.43 -9.95 15.35
N SER A 201 -5.16 -9.36 16.30
CA SER A 201 -6.08 -10.05 17.20
C SER A 201 -7.52 -10.07 16.70
N LEU A 202 -7.86 -9.28 15.69
CA LEU A 202 -9.20 -9.22 15.13
C LEU A 202 -9.42 -10.44 14.22
N LYS A 203 -10.36 -11.31 14.62
CA LYS A 203 -10.72 -12.48 13.83
C LYS A 203 -11.66 -12.09 12.70
N PRO A 204 -11.49 -12.66 11.49
CA PRO A 204 -12.46 -12.54 10.42
C PRO A 204 -13.87 -12.97 10.88
N LEU A 205 -14.89 -12.27 10.39
CA LEU A 205 -16.28 -12.68 10.54
C LEU A 205 -16.50 -13.93 9.69
N GLN A 206 -17.03 -14.98 10.29
CA GLN A 206 -17.36 -16.23 9.58
C GLN A 206 -18.64 -16.08 8.77
#